data_439a4dfbeb3a874028bc1ab813ffb1e8
#
_entry.id   439a4dfbeb3a874028bc1ab813ffb1e8
#
_cell.length_a   1.000
_cell.length_b   1.000
_cell.length_c   1.000
_cell.angle_alpha   90.00
_cell.angle_beta   90.00
_cell.angle_gamma   90.00
#
_symmetry.space_group_name_H-M   'P 1'
#
loop_
_entity.id
_entity.type
_entity.pdbx_description
1 polymer ?
#
loop_
_entity_poly.entity_id
_entity_poly.type
_entity_poly.pdbx_seq_one_letter_code
_entity_poly.pdbx_strand_id
1 'polypeptide(L)'
;VLAIDMATGARVWTRQSTSGDAWNVACMMADNPNCPPEDGPDFDHGSSILIVELDKDKDILLAGHKNGTVYALDPDNKAEVLWATEVGRGSIQGGVHFGMSAETTQLYVPINDMNNTRNGDYLDPEQARPGMHSIDANTGKLLWSNVQKNVCFDEDEFCDPGISSAVTSIPGAVFAGHLDGFVRAYALENGKLLWEFDTRPERIGVNGITGHGGS
;
A
#
# COMPACT_ATOMS: atom_id res chain seq x y z
N VAL A 1 -1.93 11.53 8.97
CA VAL A 1 -2.06 10.77 10.22
C VAL A 1 -2.56 11.67 11.33
N LEU A 2 -3.44 11.14 12.20
CA LEU A 2 -4.13 11.91 13.23
C LEU A 2 -4.15 11.11 14.54
N ALA A 3 -3.80 11.76 15.66
CA ALA A 3 -4.00 11.21 16.98
C ALA A 3 -5.14 11.91 17.72
N ILE A 4 -6.00 11.10 18.32
CA ILE A 4 -7.19 11.55 19.05
C ILE A 4 -7.15 10.94 20.45
N ASP A 5 -7.40 11.75 21.47
CA ASP A 5 -7.60 11.28 22.84
C ASP A 5 -8.91 10.47 22.90
N MET A 6 -8.82 9.22 23.34
CA MET A 6 -9.95 8.30 23.33
C MET A 6 -11.06 8.66 24.33
N ALA A 7 -10.72 9.35 25.42
CA ALA A 7 -11.68 9.71 26.46
C ALA A 7 -12.48 10.97 26.10
N THR A 8 -11.83 11.92 25.42
CA THR A 8 -12.40 13.26 25.16
C THR A 8 -12.74 13.49 23.69
N GLY A 9 -12.20 12.71 22.76
CA GLY A 9 -12.28 12.96 21.32
C GLY A 9 -11.42 14.15 20.86
N ALA A 10 -10.63 14.73 21.71
CA ALA A 10 -9.78 15.86 21.37
C ALA A 10 -8.63 15.43 20.47
N ARG A 11 -8.34 16.26 19.46
CA ARG A 11 -7.14 16.06 18.62
C ARG A 11 -5.87 16.33 19.40
N VAL A 12 -5.00 15.32 19.51
CA VAL A 12 -3.71 15.43 20.20
C VAL A 12 -2.67 16.04 19.26
N TRP A 13 -2.53 15.48 18.05
CA TRP A 13 -1.66 16.00 16.99
C TRP A 13 -2.17 15.58 15.61
N THR A 14 -1.64 16.23 14.58
CA THR A 14 -1.87 15.89 13.16
C THR A 14 -0.54 15.96 12.43
N ARG A 15 -0.31 14.98 11.55
CA ARG A 15 0.78 14.97 10.58
C ARG A 15 0.25 14.79 9.18
N GLN A 16 0.66 15.68 8.29
CA GLN A 16 0.44 15.62 6.85
C GLN A 16 1.77 15.30 6.16
N SER A 17 1.78 14.30 5.26
CA SER A 17 2.99 13.87 4.54
C SER A 17 3.14 14.54 3.19
N THR A 18 2.03 14.81 2.49
CA THR A 18 2.00 15.57 1.24
C THR A 18 1.19 16.84 1.45
N SER A 19 1.79 18.01 1.19
CA SER A 19 1.10 19.30 1.25
C SER A 19 0.55 19.68 -0.12
N GLY A 20 -0.53 20.50 -0.15
CA GLY A 20 -1.14 20.95 -1.40
C GLY A 20 -1.82 19.82 -2.17
N ASP A 21 -2.30 18.80 -1.45
CA ASP A 21 -2.99 17.64 -2.00
C ASP A 21 -4.37 17.52 -1.33
N ALA A 22 -5.33 18.23 -1.92
CA ALA A 22 -6.73 18.22 -1.51
C ALA A 22 -7.64 17.64 -2.62
N TRP A 23 -7.08 16.76 -3.43
CA TRP A 23 -7.75 16.11 -4.53
C TRP A 23 -9.05 15.42 -4.07
N ASN A 24 -10.04 15.43 -4.95
CA ASN A 24 -11.26 14.62 -4.84
C ASN A 24 -11.77 14.21 -6.23
N VAL A 25 -12.78 13.34 -6.29
CA VAL A 25 -13.31 12.81 -7.57
C VAL A 25 -13.79 13.90 -8.53
N ALA A 26 -14.18 15.08 -8.03
CA ALA A 26 -14.57 16.21 -8.91
C ALA A 26 -13.40 16.68 -9.78
N CYS A 27 -12.15 16.46 -9.35
CA CYS A 27 -10.95 16.83 -10.10
C CYS A 27 -10.74 15.98 -11.37
N MET A 28 -11.47 14.87 -11.50
CA MET A 28 -11.49 14.08 -12.74
C MET A 28 -12.33 14.69 -13.85
N MET A 29 -13.08 15.75 -13.55
CA MET A 29 -13.96 16.44 -14.49
C MET A 29 -13.43 17.85 -14.74
N ALA A 30 -13.18 18.17 -16.01
CA ALA A 30 -12.69 19.49 -16.38
C ALA A 30 -13.61 20.61 -15.84
N ASP A 31 -13.01 21.65 -15.30
CA ASP A 31 -13.67 22.87 -14.81
C ASP A 31 -14.75 22.61 -13.73
N ASN A 32 -14.66 21.52 -12.99
CA ASN A 32 -15.62 21.24 -11.92
C ASN A 32 -15.37 22.16 -10.71
N PRO A 33 -16.36 22.98 -10.30
CA PRO A 33 -16.19 23.95 -9.23
C PRO A 33 -15.97 23.33 -7.84
N ASN A 34 -16.19 22.02 -7.70
CA ASN A 34 -15.95 21.28 -6.45
C ASN A 34 -14.52 20.70 -6.37
N CYS A 35 -13.72 20.81 -7.44
CA CYS A 35 -12.31 20.50 -7.36
C CYS A 35 -11.57 21.66 -6.71
N PRO A 36 -10.83 21.44 -5.60
CA PRO A 36 -10.07 22.51 -4.96
C PRO A 36 -8.89 22.96 -5.83
N PRO A 37 -8.39 24.21 -5.63
CA PRO A 37 -7.22 24.70 -6.37
C PRO A 37 -5.94 23.86 -6.15
N GLU A 38 -5.80 23.27 -4.96
CA GLU A 38 -4.70 22.35 -4.60
C GLU A 38 -5.13 20.92 -4.87
N ASP A 39 -5.39 20.58 -6.13
CA ASP A 39 -5.92 19.27 -6.51
C ASP A 39 -4.90 18.11 -6.36
N GLY A 40 -3.62 18.37 -6.40
CA GLY A 40 -2.56 17.42 -6.05
C GLY A 40 -2.63 16.04 -6.73
N PRO A 41 -1.70 15.13 -6.38
CA PRO A 41 -1.63 13.79 -6.98
C PRO A 41 -2.52 12.72 -6.33
N ASP A 42 -3.36 13.05 -5.35
CA ASP A 42 -4.15 12.12 -4.54
C ASP A 42 -3.27 11.14 -3.73
N PHE A 43 -2.20 11.67 -3.16
CA PHE A 43 -1.28 10.92 -2.30
C PHE A 43 -1.66 11.07 -0.84
N ASP A 44 -2.37 10.11 -0.31
CA ASP A 44 -2.79 10.04 1.08
C ASP A 44 -2.31 8.75 1.77
N HIS A 45 -2.59 8.64 3.07
CA HIS A 45 -2.39 7.43 3.85
C HIS A 45 -3.66 6.56 3.75
N GLY A 46 -3.78 5.78 2.69
CA GLY A 46 -4.92 4.89 2.44
C GLY A 46 -4.93 3.63 3.30
N SER A 47 -3.83 3.31 3.97
CA SER A 47 -3.69 2.13 4.82
C SER A 47 -3.88 2.44 6.30
N SER A 48 -4.24 1.42 7.09
CA SER A 48 -4.21 1.49 8.55
C SER A 48 -2.80 1.73 9.05
N ILE A 49 -2.68 2.50 10.13
CA ILE A 49 -1.42 2.67 10.85
C ILE A 49 -1.14 1.41 11.67
N LEU A 50 0.06 0.86 11.54
CA LEU A 50 0.52 -0.22 12.40
C LEU A 50 1.29 0.35 13.60
N ILE A 51 1.05 -0.21 14.78
CA ILE A 51 1.83 0.06 15.99
C ILE A 51 2.76 -1.12 16.19
N VAL A 52 4.06 -0.85 16.26
CA VAL A 52 5.09 -1.87 16.46
C VAL A 52 5.91 -1.48 17.69
N GLU A 53 6.01 -2.40 18.64
CA GLU A 53 6.91 -2.27 19.78
C GLU A 53 8.32 -2.70 19.34
N LEU A 54 9.28 -1.77 19.40
CA LEU A 54 10.68 -2.03 19.00
C LEU A 54 11.50 -2.60 20.14
N ASP A 55 11.39 -1.96 21.30
CA ASP A 55 12.04 -2.31 22.55
C ASP A 55 11.03 -2.14 23.68
N LYS A 56 11.36 -2.61 24.87
CA LYS A 56 10.53 -2.41 26.05
C LYS A 56 10.19 -0.93 26.20
N ASP A 57 8.91 -0.64 26.15
CA ASP A 57 8.33 0.70 26.33
C ASP A 57 8.57 1.69 25.17
N LYS A 58 8.96 1.23 23.96
CA LYS A 58 9.09 2.10 22.79
C LYS A 58 8.26 1.59 21.61
N ASP A 59 7.15 2.25 21.39
CA ASP A 59 6.31 2.04 20.21
C ASP A 59 6.71 2.97 19.06
N ILE A 60 6.56 2.48 17.84
CA ILE A 60 6.55 3.32 16.62
C ILE A 60 5.26 3.11 15.85
N LEU A 61 4.89 4.15 15.10
CA LEU A 61 3.79 4.08 14.15
C LEU A 61 4.36 3.90 12.73
N LEU A 62 3.92 2.87 12.03
CA LEU A 62 4.29 2.64 10.64
C LEU A 62 3.13 3.04 9.74
N ALA A 63 3.37 3.99 8.85
CA ALA A 63 2.39 4.60 7.97
C ALA A 63 2.77 4.41 6.51
N GLY A 64 2.01 3.61 5.77
CA GLY A 64 2.13 3.49 4.32
C GLY A 64 1.44 4.65 3.60
N HIS A 65 2.01 5.07 2.48
CA HIS A 65 1.54 6.22 1.72
C HIS A 65 1.42 5.91 0.23
N LYS A 66 0.43 6.49 -0.44
CA LYS A 66 0.20 6.29 -1.88
C LYS A 66 1.36 6.73 -2.76
N ASN A 67 2.24 7.62 -2.27
CA ASN A 67 3.47 7.98 -2.99
C ASN A 67 4.57 6.89 -3.00
N GLY A 68 4.28 5.70 -2.47
CA GLY A 68 5.24 4.60 -2.41
C GLY A 68 6.21 4.64 -1.23
N THR A 69 6.06 5.61 -0.32
CA THR A 69 6.91 5.75 0.88
C THR A 69 6.25 5.13 2.09
N VAL A 70 7.04 4.47 2.93
CA VAL A 70 6.68 4.09 4.29
C VAL A 70 7.38 5.02 5.27
N TYR A 71 6.62 5.52 6.23
CA TYR A 71 7.11 6.39 7.30
C TYR A 71 7.06 5.67 8.64
N ALA A 72 8.13 5.76 9.43
CA ALA A 72 8.07 5.48 10.85
C ALA A 72 7.94 6.79 11.62
N LEU A 73 6.97 6.86 12.50
CA LEU A 73 6.62 8.07 13.24
C LEU A 73 6.71 7.80 14.73
N ASP A 74 7.21 8.78 15.49
CA ASP A 74 7.26 8.74 16.94
C ASP A 74 5.91 9.20 17.51
N PRO A 75 5.10 8.31 18.15
CA PRO A 75 3.81 8.69 18.71
C PRO A 75 3.89 9.72 19.83
N ASP A 76 4.99 9.73 20.60
CA ASP A 76 5.18 10.55 21.77
C ASP A 76 5.75 11.94 21.41
N ASN A 77 6.32 12.07 20.22
CA ASN A 77 6.88 13.32 19.70
C ASN A 77 6.10 13.86 18.49
N LYS A 78 4.77 13.98 18.62
CA LYS A 78 3.87 14.57 17.62
C LYS A 78 4.05 14.02 16.20
N ALA A 79 4.27 12.71 16.10
CA ALA A 79 4.56 12.01 14.85
C ALA A 79 5.81 12.54 14.12
N GLU A 80 6.88 12.90 14.85
CA GLU A 80 8.17 13.14 14.22
C GLU A 80 8.59 11.92 13.39
N VAL A 81 9.15 12.17 12.21
CA VAL A 81 9.62 11.09 11.32
C VAL A 81 10.93 10.55 11.84
N LEU A 82 10.94 9.29 12.25
CA LEU A 82 12.14 8.57 12.65
C LEU A 82 12.94 8.12 11.41
N TRP A 83 12.23 7.59 10.42
CA TRP A 83 12.77 7.27 9.10
C TRP A 83 11.65 7.30 8.05
N ALA A 84 12.04 7.45 6.79
CA ALA A 84 11.16 7.34 5.63
C ALA A 84 11.88 6.54 4.54
N THR A 85 11.21 5.53 3.99
CA THR A 85 11.77 4.64 2.98
C THR A 85 10.86 4.61 1.76
N GLU A 86 11.39 5.05 0.64
CA GLU A 86 10.73 4.91 -0.65
C GLU A 86 10.88 3.46 -1.13
N VAL A 87 9.76 2.79 -1.38
CA VAL A 87 9.68 1.38 -1.78
C VAL A 87 9.22 1.27 -3.23
N GLY A 88 8.29 2.12 -3.62
CA GLY A 88 7.76 2.26 -4.96
C GLY A 88 7.69 3.71 -5.38
N ARG A 89 7.34 3.98 -6.64
CA ARG A 89 7.16 5.35 -7.17
C ARG A 89 5.83 6.00 -6.80
N GLY A 90 4.88 5.18 -6.35
CA GLY A 90 3.52 5.61 -6.08
C GLY A 90 2.60 5.63 -7.30
N SER A 91 1.32 5.83 -7.02
CA SER A 91 0.26 6.03 -8.01
C SER A 91 -1.01 6.58 -7.33
N ILE A 92 -1.98 7.05 -8.13
CA ILE A 92 -3.29 7.47 -7.62
C ILE A 92 -4.05 6.34 -6.90
N GLN A 93 -3.81 5.10 -7.30
CA GLN A 93 -4.34 3.90 -6.63
C GLN A 93 -3.32 3.26 -5.68
N GLY A 94 -2.29 4.00 -5.36
CA GLY A 94 -1.29 3.69 -4.35
C GLY A 94 0.01 3.13 -4.87
N GLY A 95 1.06 3.57 -4.27
CA GLY A 95 2.18 2.82 -3.76
C GLY A 95 1.67 1.86 -2.68
N VAL A 96 1.60 2.30 -1.41
CA VAL A 96 0.97 1.53 -0.34
C VAL A 96 -0.49 1.96 -0.21
N HIS A 97 -1.46 1.06 -0.51
CA HIS A 97 -2.86 1.45 -0.59
C HIS A 97 -3.68 1.00 0.63
N PHE A 98 -4.01 -0.29 0.78
CA PHE A 98 -5.00 -0.69 1.78
C PHE A 98 -4.46 -1.36 3.04
N GLY A 99 -3.22 -1.75 3.12
CA GLY A 99 -2.67 -2.19 4.38
C GLY A 99 -1.42 -3.03 4.28
N MET A 100 -0.52 -2.76 5.20
CA MET A 100 0.70 -3.50 5.48
C MET A 100 0.44 -4.54 6.58
N SER A 101 1.36 -5.47 6.78
CA SER A 101 1.41 -6.32 7.97
C SER A 101 2.82 -6.34 8.56
N ALA A 102 2.91 -6.64 9.85
CA ALA A 102 4.20 -6.74 10.52
C ALA A 102 4.25 -8.00 11.38
N GLU A 103 5.40 -8.62 11.48
CA GLU A 103 5.72 -9.66 12.45
C GLU A 103 6.99 -9.28 13.20
N THR A 104 6.85 -9.05 14.50
CA THR A 104 7.89 -8.46 15.34
C THR A 104 8.36 -7.12 14.75
N THR A 105 9.61 -7.05 14.30
CA THR A 105 10.21 -5.85 13.70
C THR A 105 10.38 -5.94 12.18
N GLN A 106 9.79 -6.94 11.54
CA GLN A 106 9.80 -7.07 10.09
C GLN A 106 8.45 -6.64 9.50
N LEU A 107 8.46 -5.62 8.65
CA LEU A 107 7.30 -5.07 7.98
C LEU A 107 7.17 -5.63 6.56
N TYR A 108 5.95 -5.98 6.15
CA TYR A 108 5.61 -6.43 4.79
C TYR A 108 4.77 -5.36 4.11
N VAL A 109 5.30 -4.85 3.01
CA VAL A 109 4.79 -3.68 2.30
C VAL A 109 4.30 -4.08 0.92
N PRO A 110 2.97 -4.07 0.69
CA PRO A 110 2.42 -4.24 -0.64
C PRO A 110 2.60 -2.95 -1.44
N ILE A 111 3.08 -3.06 -2.67
CA ILE A 111 3.19 -1.94 -3.62
C ILE A 111 2.32 -2.21 -4.82
N ASN A 112 1.47 -1.23 -5.14
CA ASN A 112 0.65 -1.27 -6.35
C ASN A 112 1.39 -0.68 -7.55
N ASP A 113 1.79 0.58 -7.48
CA ASP A 113 2.49 1.30 -8.56
C ASP A 113 1.84 1.14 -9.94
N MET A 114 0.51 1.09 -9.97
CA MET A 114 -0.27 0.83 -11.18
C MET A 114 0.06 1.82 -12.30
N ASN A 115 0.32 1.28 -13.48
CA ASN A 115 0.50 2.06 -14.71
C ASN A 115 -0.86 2.22 -15.41
N ASN A 116 -1.50 3.35 -15.26
CA ASN A 116 -2.68 3.69 -16.03
C ASN A 116 -2.67 5.16 -16.48
N THR A 117 -3.54 5.49 -17.42
CA THR A 117 -3.67 6.84 -17.99
C THR A 117 -4.09 7.90 -16.96
N ARG A 118 -4.63 7.49 -15.80
CA ARG A 118 -5.02 8.38 -14.70
C ARG A 118 -3.85 8.88 -13.89
N ASN A 119 -2.71 8.19 -13.94
CA ASN A 119 -1.49 8.64 -13.28
C ASN A 119 -0.88 9.89 -13.95
N GLY A 120 -1.38 10.25 -15.12
CA GLY A 120 -0.87 11.39 -15.91
C GLY A 120 0.60 11.21 -16.30
N ASP A 121 1.19 12.32 -16.73
CA ASP A 121 2.61 12.36 -17.12
C ASP A 121 3.57 12.49 -15.93
N TYR A 122 3.07 12.34 -14.69
CA TYR A 122 3.86 12.58 -13.48
C TYR A 122 4.71 11.39 -13.04
N LEU A 123 4.35 10.17 -13.49
CA LEU A 123 4.94 8.96 -12.97
C LEU A 123 5.63 8.17 -14.08
N ASP A 124 6.93 7.96 -13.90
CA ASP A 124 7.74 7.16 -14.82
C ASP A 124 7.37 5.66 -14.69
N PRO A 125 6.84 5.03 -15.74
CA PRO A 125 6.49 3.61 -15.72
C PRO A 125 7.67 2.68 -15.41
N GLU A 126 8.89 3.08 -15.79
CA GLU A 126 10.08 2.26 -15.59
C GLU A 126 10.52 2.18 -14.12
N GLN A 127 10.07 3.13 -13.30
CA GLN A 127 10.34 3.16 -11.86
C GLN A 127 9.32 2.38 -11.03
N ALA A 128 8.27 1.85 -11.65
CA ALA A 128 7.27 1.04 -10.95
C ALA A 128 7.90 -0.22 -10.34
N ARG A 129 7.54 -0.51 -9.10
CA ARG A 129 8.00 -1.69 -8.35
C ARG A 129 6.84 -2.48 -7.74
N PRO A 130 5.81 -2.84 -8.54
CA PRO A 130 4.65 -3.54 -8.04
C PRO A 130 5.04 -4.87 -7.41
N GLY A 131 4.42 -5.22 -6.30
CA GLY A 131 4.66 -6.50 -5.62
C GLY A 131 4.87 -6.39 -4.12
N MET A 132 5.53 -7.39 -3.54
CA MET A 132 5.75 -7.50 -2.11
C MET A 132 7.18 -7.12 -1.73
N HIS A 133 7.30 -6.30 -0.70
CA HIS A 133 8.57 -5.83 -0.17
C HIS A 133 8.64 -6.02 1.34
N SER A 134 9.82 -6.01 1.91
CA SER A 134 9.99 -6.07 3.36
C SER A 134 11.01 -5.06 3.84
N ILE A 135 10.69 -4.43 4.97
CA ILE A 135 11.50 -3.40 5.64
C ILE A 135 11.75 -3.82 7.08
N ASP A 136 12.96 -3.55 7.58
CA ASP A 136 13.26 -3.58 9.00
C ASP A 136 12.65 -2.35 9.68
N ALA A 137 11.70 -2.56 10.59
CA ALA A 137 10.97 -1.51 11.26
C ALA A 137 11.85 -0.64 12.18
N ASN A 138 12.98 -1.17 12.67
CA ASN A 138 13.91 -0.39 13.52
C ASN A 138 14.67 0.66 12.70
N THR A 139 15.04 0.31 11.46
CA THR A 139 16.01 1.09 10.68
C THR A 139 15.46 1.69 9.41
N GLY A 140 14.28 1.24 8.94
CA GLY A 140 13.75 1.57 7.64
C GLY A 140 14.48 0.89 6.47
N LYS A 141 15.40 -0.02 6.74
CA LYS A 141 16.18 -0.68 5.69
C LYS A 141 15.34 -1.68 4.93
N LEU A 142 15.35 -1.59 3.60
CA LEU A 142 14.78 -2.60 2.72
C LEU A 142 15.54 -3.93 2.88
N LEU A 143 14.82 -4.99 3.28
CA LEU A 143 15.37 -6.32 3.50
C LEU A 143 15.34 -7.16 2.24
N TRP A 144 14.19 -7.18 1.55
CA TRP A 144 14.01 -7.85 0.28
C TRP A 144 12.89 -7.24 -0.53
N SER A 145 12.87 -7.51 -1.83
CA SER A 145 11.83 -7.11 -2.78
C SER A 145 11.49 -8.28 -3.69
N ASN A 146 10.20 -8.54 -3.86
CA ASN A 146 9.67 -9.42 -4.89
C ASN A 146 8.81 -8.60 -5.85
N VAL A 147 9.49 -7.98 -6.84
CA VAL A 147 8.81 -7.18 -7.87
C VAL A 147 8.17 -8.13 -8.88
N GLN A 148 6.86 -7.96 -9.10
CA GLN A 148 6.11 -8.79 -10.02
C GLN A 148 6.30 -8.34 -11.46
N LYS A 149 6.31 -9.31 -12.36
CA LYS A 149 6.30 -9.05 -13.80
C LYS A 149 4.86 -8.80 -14.25
N ASN A 150 4.70 -7.92 -15.21
CA ASN A 150 3.41 -7.75 -15.87
C ASN A 150 3.07 -9.02 -16.67
N VAL A 151 1.96 -9.65 -16.32
CA VAL A 151 1.40 -10.83 -16.99
C VAL A 151 0.06 -10.52 -17.67
N CYS A 152 -0.34 -9.26 -17.69
CA CYS A 152 -1.65 -8.82 -18.17
C CYS A 152 -1.70 -8.61 -19.69
N PHE A 153 -0.57 -8.46 -20.37
CA PHE A 153 -0.41 -8.42 -21.83
C PHE A 153 -1.40 -7.51 -22.59
N ASP A 154 -1.69 -6.33 -22.06
CA ASP A 154 -2.58 -5.32 -22.67
C ASP A 154 -4.04 -5.78 -22.92
N GLU A 155 -4.45 -6.94 -22.40
CA GLU A 155 -5.76 -7.50 -22.67
C GLU A 155 -6.87 -7.04 -21.71
N ASP A 156 -6.49 -6.43 -20.59
CA ASP A 156 -7.47 -6.04 -19.57
C ASP A 156 -7.10 -4.69 -18.92
N GLU A 157 -7.99 -3.70 -19.02
CA GLU A 157 -7.78 -2.35 -18.49
C GLU A 157 -7.51 -2.32 -16.98
N PHE A 158 -7.96 -3.34 -16.25
CA PHE A 158 -7.83 -3.41 -14.80
C PHE A 158 -6.79 -4.43 -14.30
N CYS A 159 -6.19 -5.19 -15.20
CA CYS A 159 -5.14 -6.14 -14.85
C CYS A 159 -3.82 -5.42 -14.62
N ASP A 160 -3.22 -5.64 -13.45
CA ASP A 160 -1.93 -5.06 -13.06
C ASP A 160 -1.22 -6.01 -12.07
N PRO A 161 0.09 -6.17 -12.14
CA PRO A 161 0.81 -7.07 -11.23
C PRO A 161 0.86 -6.58 -9.78
N GLY A 162 0.43 -5.35 -9.53
CA GLY A 162 0.51 -4.70 -8.22
C GLY A 162 -0.40 -5.29 -7.16
N ILE A 163 -0.16 -4.88 -5.93
CA ILE A 163 -0.94 -5.27 -4.76
C ILE A 163 -1.64 -4.03 -4.22
N SER A 164 -2.96 -3.92 -4.45
CA SER A 164 -3.79 -2.87 -3.87
C SER A 164 -4.42 -3.30 -2.54
N SER A 165 -4.72 -4.59 -2.38
CA SER A 165 -5.36 -5.14 -1.18
C SER A 165 -4.45 -5.11 0.05
N ALA A 166 -5.07 -5.16 1.23
CA ALA A 166 -4.35 -5.39 2.48
C ALA A 166 -3.73 -6.79 2.48
N VAL A 167 -2.56 -6.92 3.11
CA VAL A 167 -1.83 -8.17 3.23
C VAL A 167 -1.92 -8.76 4.63
N THR A 168 -1.75 -10.07 4.74
CA THR A 168 -1.84 -10.78 6.02
C THR A 168 -0.63 -11.67 6.19
N SER A 169 0.09 -11.53 7.31
CA SER A 169 1.18 -12.42 7.70
C SER A 169 0.70 -13.50 8.68
N ILE A 170 1.30 -14.67 8.54
CA ILE A 170 1.26 -15.78 9.49
C ILE A 170 2.69 -16.25 9.71
N PRO A 171 3.00 -17.06 10.73
CA PRO A 171 4.35 -17.60 10.89
C PRO A 171 4.87 -18.26 9.60
N GLY A 172 5.93 -17.67 9.04
CA GLY A 172 6.62 -18.17 7.83
C GLY A 172 6.12 -17.63 6.48
N ALA A 173 4.94 -17.00 6.40
CA ALA A 173 4.41 -16.52 5.12
C ALA A 173 3.61 -15.22 5.23
N VAL A 174 3.64 -14.40 4.17
CA VAL A 174 2.73 -13.28 3.95
C VAL A 174 1.91 -13.51 2.68
N PHE A 175 0.59 -13.31 2.80
CA PHE A 175 -0.38 -13.50 1.71
C PHE A 175 -0.82 -12.16 1.14
N ALA A 176 -0.97 -12.11 -0.19
CA ALA A 176 -1.46 -10.95 -0.93
C ALA A 176 -2.37 -11.37 -2.09
N GLY A 177 -3.46 -10.61 -2.30
CA GLY A 177 -4.22 -10.63 -3.54
C GLY A 177 -3.66 -9.57 -4.50
N HIS A 178 -3.37 -9.98 -5.72
CA HIS A 178 -2.83 -9.12 -6.76
C HIS A 178 -3.89 -8.70 -7.76
N LEU A 179 -3.73 -7.54 -8.38
CA LEU A 179 -4.65 -7.05 -9.41
C LEU A 179 -4.56 -7.83 -10.74
N ASP A 180 -3.59 -8.73 -10.89
CA ASP A 180 -3.52 -9.69 -11.98
C ASP A 180 -4.40 -10.94 -11.77
N GLY A 181 -5.20 -10.96 -10.70
CA GLY A 181 -6.12 -12.04 -10.37
C GLY A 181 -5.49 -13.23 -9.65
N PHE A 182 -4.25 -13.11 -9.19
CA PHE A 182 -3.59 -14.14 -8.40
C PHE A 182 -3.61 -13.83 -6.91
N VAL A 183 -3.77 -14.86 -6.09
CA VAL A 183 -3.42 -14.81 -4.65
C VAL A 183 -2.08 -15.50 -4.48
N ARG A 184 -1.14 -14.83 -3.83
CA ARG A 184 0.23 -15.31 -3.64
C ARG A 184 0.63 -15.32 -2.18
N ALA A 185 1.49 -16.29 -1.82
CA ALA A 185 2.15 -16.36 -0.52
C ALA A 185 3.66 -16.29 -0.70
N TYR A 186 4.30 -15.45 0.10
CA TYR A 186 5.74 -15.21 0.06
C TYR A 186 6.38 -15.57 1.40
N ALA A 187 7.59 -16.14 1.35
CA ALA A 187 8.38 -16.42 2.54
C ALA A 187 8.75 -15.11 3.25
N LEU A 188 8.53 -15.02 4.55
CA LEU A 188 8.85 -13.83 5.35
C LEU A 188 10.33 -13.48 5.30
N GLU A 189 11.19 -14.50 5.33
CA GLU A 189 12.65 -14.35 5.42
C GLU A 189 13.27 -13.67 4.20
N ASN A 190 12.77 -13.98 2.97
CA ASN A 190 13.48 -13.63 1.74
C ASN A 190 12.58 -13.26 0.56
N GLY A 191 11.25 -13.21 0.76
CA GLY A 191 10.28 -12.86 -0.26
C GLY A 191 10.10 -13.88 -1.38
N LYS A 192 10.63 -15.11 -1.23
CA LYS A 192 10.47 -16.15 -2.23
C LYS A 192 9.00 -16.56 -2.33
N LEU A 193 8.48 -16.69 -3.56
CA LEU A 193 7.14 -17.23 -3.80
C LEU A 193 7.06 -18.68 -3.28
N LEU A 194 6.13 -18.92 -2.35
CA LEU A 194 5.87 -20.22 -1.75
C LEU A 194 4.66 -20.90 -2.40
N TRP A 195 3.66 -20.13 -2.74
CA TRP A 195 2.40 -20.63 -3.25
C TRP A 195 1.71 -19.55 -4.10
N GLU A 196 0.95 -20.00 -5.10
CA GLU A 196 0.18 -19.14 -5.98
C GLU A 196 -1.13 -19.82 -6.36
N PHE A 197 -2.20 -19.06 -6.45
CA PHE A 197 -3.52 -19.51 -6.86
C PHE A 197 -4.14 -18.53 -7.86
N ASP A 198 -4.47 -19.03 -9.05
CA ASP A 198 -5.17 -18.26 -10.08
C ASP A 198 -6.68 -18.26 -9.80
N THR A 199 -7.25 -17.08 -9.56
CA THR A 199 -8.68 -16.91 -9.29
C THR A 199 -9.51 -16.67 -10.55
N ARG A 200 -8.92 -16.36 -11.69
CA ARG A 200 -9.59 -15.97 -12.94
C ARG A 200 -10.41 -17.06 -13.63
N PRO A 201 -10.00 -18.35 -13.61
CA PRO A 201 -10.79 -19.39 -14.24
C PRO A 201 -12.21 -19.49 -13.66
N GLU A 202 -13.18 -19.74 -14.53
CA GLU A 202 -14.56 -20.01 -14.11
C GLU A 202 -14.63 -21.19 -13.12
N ARG A 203 -15.44 -21.00 -12.08
CA ARG A 203 -15.67 -22.00 -11.03
C ARG A 203 -17.15 -22.05 -10.68
N ILE A 204 -17.64 -23.24 -10.38
CA ILE A 204 -18.99 -23.41 -9.85
C ILE A 204 -18.94 -23.20 -8.34
N GLY A 205 -19.64 -22.17 -7.86
CA GLY A 205 -19.79 -21.90 -6.44
C GLY A 205 -20.63 -22.95 -5.72
N VAL A 206 -20.58 -22.96 -4.40
CA VAL A 206 -21.34 -23.92 -3.56
C VAL A 206 -22.87 -23.80 -3.73
N ASN A 207 -23.34 -22.70 -4.25
CA ASN A 207 -24.75 -22.41 -4.60
C ASN A 207 -25.10 -22.80 -6.05
N GLY A 208 -24.19 -23.44 -6.80
CA GLY A 208 -24.37 -23.83 -8.20
C GLY A 208 -24.27 -22.69 -9.22
N ILE A 209 -23.92 -21.47 -8.80
CA ILE A 209 -23.73 -20.33 -9.70
C ILE A 209 -22.28 -20.34 -10.20
N THR A 210 -22.10 -20.21 -11.50
CA THR A 210 -20.80 -20.02 -12.13
C THR A 210 -20.30 -18.60 -11.89
N GLY A 211 -19.06 -18.46 -11.49
CA GLY A 211 -18.39 -17.18 -11.31
C GLY A 211 -16.88 -17.32 -11.49
N HIS A 212 -16.19 -16.22 -11.58
CA HIS A 212 -14.73 -16.16 -11.60
C HIS A 212 -14.25 -15.05 -10.66
N GLY A 213 -13.03 -15.19 -10.18
CA GLY A 213 -12.33 -14.11 -9.55
C GLY A 213 -11.87 -13.12 -10.61
N GLY A 214 -11.44 -11.97 -10.15
CA GLY A 214 -10.94 -10.92 -11.01
C GLY A 214 -9.85 -10.14 -10.32
N SER A 215 -9.31 -9.19 -11.02
CA SER A 215 -8.42 -8.15 -10.54
C SER A 215 -9.24 -6.97 -10.02
#